data_5ec36119febb71168ad1aac91ed6754e
#
_entry.id   5ec36119febb71168ad1aac91ed6754e
#
_cell.length_a   1.000
_cell.length_b   1.000
_cell.length_c   1.000
_cell.angle_alpha   90.00
_cell.angle_beta   90.00
_cell.angle_gamma   90.00
#
_symmetry.space_group_name_H-M   'P 1'
#
loop_
_entity.id
_entity.type
_entity.pdbx_description
1 polymer ?
#
loop_
_entity_poly.entity_id
_entity_poly.type
_entity_poly.pdbx_seq_one_letter_code
_entity_poly.pdbx_strand_id
1 'polypeptide(L)'
;MKRIAIIVAIVVTLSALGGTVYAAQDSLPGDALYPVKLGIEEATTMLQGGDVYGAERALNFATKRVREMQTLTERERLGDLGLSADKYCCAMNMSLVRMEVALRNGGSLAGNITELVAEAMAKHLSVLDGVYNVTPDEAKPAMTRAMEQALTCYQTAIQERERLGLQVSGIPTIPAGIQERVEQRIQEHAGAGQSGSGQGGSEQGGPGQ
;
A
#
# COMPACT_ATOMS: atom_id res chain seq x y z
N MET A 1 21.99 -1.51 47.17
CA MET A 1 21.51 -2.69 46.43
C MET A 1 20.20 -2.41 45.69
N LYS A 2 19.12 -1.90 46.29
CA LYS A 2 17.85 -1.64 45.60
C LYS A 2 17.96 -0.68 44.38
N ARG A 3 18.76 0.39 44.45
CA ARG A 3 18.95 1.36 43.36
C ARG A 3 19.66 0.75 42.14
N ILE A 4 20.62 -0.14 42.36
CA ILE A 4 21.34 -0.84 41.29
C ILE A 4 20.41 -1.83 40.62
N ALA A 5 19.56 -2.56 41.36
CA ALA A 5 18.57 -3.48 40.80
C ALA A 5 17.54 -2.76 39.90
N ILE A 6 17.11 -1.54 40.31
CA ILE A 6 16.20 -0.72 39.52
C ILE A 6 16.83 -0.28 38.19
N ILE A 7 18.08 0.20 38.25
CA ILE A 7 18.84 0.63 37.08
C ILE A 7 19.03 -0.55 36.11
N VAL A 8 19.41 -1.71 36.61
CA VAL A 8 19.57 -2.92 35.81
C VAL A 8 18.24 -3.35 35.19
N ALA A 9 17.15 -3.31 35.96
CA ALA A 9 15.82 -3.61 35.41
C ALA A 9 15.40 -2.65 34.27
N ILE A 10 15.67 -1.34 34.44
CA ILE A 10 15.38 -0.34 33.40
C ILE A 10 16.25 -0.58 32.17
N VAL A 11 17.53 -0.84 32.31
CA VAL A 11 18.43 -1.13 31.18
C VAL A 11 18.00 -2.40 30.44
N VAL A 12 17.67 -3.47 31.16
CA VAL A 12 17.19 -4.72 30.56
C VAL A 12 15.87 -4.51 29.83
N THR A 13 14.93 -3.73 30.40
CA THR A 13 13.65 -3.42 29.76
C THR A 13 13.84 -2.58 28.50
N LEU A 14 14.70 -1.55 28.55
CA LEU A 14 15.01 -0.72 27.39
C LEU A 14 15.76 -1.50 26.30
N SER A 15 16.66 -2.40 26.67
CA SER A 15 17.36 -3.27 25.73
C SER A 15 16.42 -4.29 25.08
N ALA A 16 15.49 -4.85 25.84
CA ALA A 16 14.47 -5.76 25.31
C ALA A 16 13.51 -5.03 24.35
N LEU A 17 13.09 -3.80 24.69
CA LEU A 17 12.25 -2.98 23.80
C LEU A 17 13.02 -2.57 22.54
N GLY A 18 14.28 -2.16 22.65
CA GLY A 18 15.12 -1.84 21.49
C GLY A 18 15.36 -3.03 20.59
N GLY A 19 15.60 -4.21 21.16
CA GLY A 19 15.75 -5.46 20.43
C GLY A 19 14.48 -5.89 19.69
N THR A 20 13.30 -5.75 20.32
CA THR A 20 12.01 -6.07 19.68
C THR A 20 11.66 -5.09 18.57
N VAL A 21 11.95 -3.80 18.73
CA VAL A 21 11.75 -2.78 17.67
C VAL A 21 12.63 -3.09 16.46
N TYR A 22 13.89 -3.43 16.68
CA TYR A 22 14.80 -3.80 15.60
C TYR A 22 14.35 -5.09 14.88
N ALA A 23 14.04 -6.14 15.65
CA ALA A 23 13.54 -7.40 15.09
C ALA A 23 12.19 -7.27 14.37
N ALA A 24 11.34 -6.32 14.78
CA ALA A 24 10.06 -6.06 14.14
C ALA A 24 10.22 -5.43 12.75
N GLN A 25 11.31 -4.73 12.45
CA GLN A 25 11.47 -4.03 11.17
C GLN A 25 11.46 -4.97 9.96
N ASP A 26 12.02 -6.16 10.10
CA ASP A 26 12.10 -7.18 9.05
C ASP A 26 10.95 -8.19 9.10
N SER A 27 9.99 -8.02 10.03
CA SER A 27 8.84 -8.90 10.14
C SER A 27 7.92 -8.76 8.92
N LEU A 28 7.35 -9.88 8.49
CA LEU A 28 6.40 -9.98 7.39
C LEU A 28 4.97 -10.17 7.94
N PRO A 29 3.93 -9.89 7.13
CA PRO A 29 2.57 -10.31 7.43
C PRO A 29 2.53 -11.75 7.92
N GLY A 30 1.76 -12.03 8.99
CA GLY A 30 1.72 -13.34 9.65
C GLY A 30 2.79 -13.58 10.71
N ASP A 31 3.87 -12.78 10.78
CA ASP A 31 4.87 -12.90 11.84
C ASP A 31 4.37 -12.28 13.15
N ALA A 32 4.78 -12.83 14.29
CA ALA A 32 4.35 -12.38 15.62
C ALA A 32 4.69 -10.91 15.92
N LEU A 33 5.77 -10.37 15.34
CA LEU A 33 6.22 -9.00 15.52
C LEU A 33 5.66 -8.02 14.46
N TYR A 34 4.92 -8.49 13.48
CA TYR A 34 4.34 -7.64 12.44
C TYR A 34 3.40 -6.55 12.97
N PRO A 35 2.51 -6.81 13.95
CA PRO A 35 1.71 -5.76 14.58
C PRO A 35 2.57 -4.68 15.27
N VAL A 36 3.70 -5.06 15.85
CA VAL A 36 4.66 -4.11 16.47
C VAL A 36 5.25 -3.19 15.40
N LYS A 37 5.66 -3.74 14.25
CA LYS A 37 6.12 -2.97 13.09
C LYS A 37 5.10 -1.94 12.64
N LEU A 38 3.84 -2.36 12.46
CA LEU A 38 2.75 -1.47 12.05
C LEU A 38 2.52 -0.35 13.09
N GLY A 39 2.52 -0.67 14.38
CA GLY A 39 2.38 0.31 15.46
C GLY A 39 3.51 1.35 15.48
N ILE A 40 4.75 0.95 15.21
CA ILE A 40 5.90 1.86 15.10
C ILE A 40 5.74 2.78 13.86
N GLU A 41 5.33 2.24 12.72
CA GLU A 41 5.08 3.01 11.51
C GLU A 41 3.98 4.04 11.72
N GLU A 42 2.88 3.66 12.38
CA GLU A 42 1.77 4.55 12.71
C GLU A 42 2.20 5.67 13.68
N ALA A 43 2.89 5.32 14.77
CA ALA A 43 3.41 6.29 15.72
C ALA A 43 4.37 7.29 15.06
N THR A 44 5.23 6.80 14.16
CA THR A 44 6.16 7.65 13.40
C THR A 44 5.40 8.61 12.49
N THR A 45 4.27 8.18 11.93
CA THR A 45 3.43 9.02 11.05
C THR A 45 2.75 10.15 11.83
N MET A 46 2.34 9.89 13.07
CA MET A 46 1.70 10.89 13.93
C MET A 46 2.68 11.96 14.44
N LEU A 47 3.93 11.60 14.67
CA LEU A 47 4.94 12.48 15.30
C LEU A 47 5.57 13.50 14.35
N GLN A 48 5.51 13.31 13.05
CA GLN A 48 6.20 14.16 12.09
C GLN A 48 5.19 14.85 11.17
N GLY A 49 4.96 16.12 11.42
CA GLY A 49 4.03 16.96 10.67
C GLY A 49 4.59 17.43 9.32
N GLY A 50 3.66 17.86 8.45
CA GLY A 50 3.93 18.43 7.13
C GLY A 50 3.38 17.55 6.00
N ASP A 51 2.68 18.17 5.04
CA ASP A 51 1.94 17.42 4.02
C ASP A 51 2.87 16.74 3.02
N VAL A 52 3.96 17.40 2.59
CA VAL A 52 4.95 16.81 1.67
C VAL A 52 5.68 15.65 2.34
N TYR A 53 6.21 15.85 3.55
CA TYR A 53 6.89 14.77 4.29
C TYR A 53 5.94 13.64 4.68
N GLY A 54 4.68 13.96 4.93
CA GLY A 54 3.63 12.96 5.17
C GLY A 54 3.34 12.12 3.93
N ALA A 55 3.32 12.73 2.74
CA ALA A 55 3.15 12.03 1.47
C ALA A 55 4.35 11.12 1.15
N GLU A 56 5.59 11.63 1.28
CA GLU A 56 6.82 10.84 1.08
C GLU A 56 6.89 9.64 2.01
N ARG A 57 6.50 9.83 3.26
CA ARG A 57 6.52 8.73 4.25
C ARG A 57 5.49 7.66 3.92
N ALA A 58 4.26 8.06 3.58
CA ALA A 58 3.23 7.13 3.17
C ALA A 58 3.67 6.35 1.92
N LEU A 59 4.34 7.02 0.97
CA LEU A 59 4.95 6.40 -0.20
C LEU A 59 6.05 5.39 0.19
N ASN A 60 6.89 5.72 1.18
CA ASN A 60 7.90 4.80 1.69
C ASN A 60 7.27 3.57 2.35
N PHE A 61 6.14 3.71 3.06
CA PHE A 61 5.39 2.56 3.59
C PHE A 61 4.80 1.71 2.47
N ALA A 62 4.21 2.32 1.44
CA ALA A 62 3.75 1.59 0.26
C ALA A 62 4.89 0.80 -0.40
N THR A 63 6.06 1.41 -0.56
CA THR A 63 7.25 0.74 -1.10
C THR A 63 7.69 -0.45 -0.24
N LYS A 64 7.61 -0.32 1.10
CA LYS A 64 7.87 -1.45 2.00
C LYS A 64 6.87 -2.59 1.79
N ARG A 65 5.57 -2.28 1.62
CA ARG A 65 4.53 -3.31 1.35
C ARG A 65 4.80 -4.06 0.05
N VAL A 66 5.24 -3.34 -1.00
CA VAL A 66 5.64 -3.99 -2.26
C VAL A 66 6.81 -4.96 -2.04
N ARG A 67 7.83 -4.56 -1.28
CA ARG A 67 8.96 -5.45 -0.93
C ARG A 67 8.53 -6.64 -0.08
N GLU A 68 7.60 -6.43 0.86
CA GLU A 68 7.02 -7.53 1.65
C GLU A 68 6.31 -8.53 0.74
N MET A 69 5.51 -8.07 -0.22
CA MET A 69 4.84 -8.96 -1.18
C MET A 69 5.85 -9.74 -2.02
N GLN A 70 6.94 -9.13 -2.48
CA GLN A 70 8.03 -9.86 -3.14
C GLN A 70 8.65 -10.93 -2.24
N THR A 71 9.01 -10.56 -1.00
CA THR A 71 9.62 -11.48 -0.05
C THR A 71 8.67 -12.64 0.33
N LEU A 72 7.37 -12.35 0.47
CA LEU A 72 6.35 -13.38 0.71
C LEU A 72 6.28 -14.36 -0.47
N THR A 73 6.37 -13.85 -1.70
CA THR A 73 6.41 -14.68 -2.91
C THR A 73 7.66 -15.54 -2.95
N GLU A 74 8.84 -14.97 -2.67
CA GLU A 74 10.12 -15.69 -2.62
C GLU A 74 10.15 -16.78 -1.53
N ARG A 75 9.42 -16.57 -0.44
CA ARG A 75 9.30 -17.53 0.68
C ARG A 75 8.10 -18.47 0.56
N GLU A 76 7.39 -18.44 -0.55
CA GLU A 76 6.18 -19.24 -0.80
C GLU A 76 5.06 -19.03 0.25
N ARG A 77 5.07 -17.87 0.94
CA ARG A 77 4.05 -17.45 1.94
C ARG A 77 2.90 -16.70 1.29
N LEU A 78 2.30 -17.30 0.28
CA LEU A 78 1.33 -16.63 -0.60
C LEU A 78 0.01 -16.27 0.10
N GLY A 79 -0.36 -16.99 1.18
CA GLY A 79 -1.56 -16.67 1.98
C GLY A 79 -1.52 -15.31 2.69
N ASP A 80 -0.31 -14.77 2.91
CA ASP A 80 -0.12 -13.48 3.58
C ASP A 80 -0.16 -12.26 2.60
N LEU A 81 -0.21 -12.52 1.27
CA LEU A 81 -0.18 -11.47 0.24
C LEU A 81 -1.36 -10.51 0.34
N GLY A 82 -2.56 -11.01 0.63
CA GLY A 82 -3.77 -10.19 0.75
C GLY A 82 -3.62 -9.11 1.81
N LEU A 83 -3.08 -9.44 2.99
CA LEU A 83 -2.86 -8.47 4.06
C LEU A 83 -1.84 -7.39 3.66
N SER A 84 -0.76 -7.77 2.99
CA SER A 84 0.24 -6.81 2.51
C SER A 84 -0.34 -5.88 1.45
N ALA A 85 -1.17 -6.39 0.53
CA ALA A 85 -1.85 -5.60 -0.50
C ALA A 85 -2.83 -4.60 0.12
N ASP A 86 -3.62 -4.99 1.13
CA ASP A 86 -4.53 -4.08 1.82
C ASP A 86 -3.77 -2.96 2.56
N LYS A 87 -2.64 -3.27 3.21
CA LYS A 87 -1.77 -2.26 3.83
C LYS A 87 -1.11 -1.35 2.81
N TYR A 88 -0.77 -1.87 1.63
CA TYR A 88 -0.32 -1.06 0.50
C TYR A 88 -1.38 -0.02 0.10
N CYS A 89 -2.63 -0.43 -0.11
CA CYS A 89 -3.73 0.47 -0.47
C CYS A 89 -3.92 1.57 0.57
N CYS A 90 -3.87 1.23 1.88
CA CYS A 90 -3.96 2.23 2.94
C CYS A 90 -2.84 3.27 2.87
N ALA A 91 -1.59 2.83 2.66
CA ALA A 91 -0.44 3.72 2.54
C ALA A 91 -0.55 4.62 1.29
N MET A 92 -1.00 4.07 0.16
CA MET A 92 -1.19 4.83 -1.07
C MET A 92 -2.29 5.88 -0.95
N ASN A 93 -3.44 5.54 -0.35
CA ASN A 93 -4.49 6.52 -0.08
C ASN A 93 -3.98 7.68 0.78
N MET A 94 -3.18 7.38 1.81
CA MET A 94 -2.58 8.42 2.66
C MET A 94 -1.62 9.30 1.85
N SER A 95 -0.77 8.71 1.01
CA SER A 95 0.16 9.45 0.15
C SER A 95 -0.58 10.39 -0.80
N LEU A 96 -1.66 9.91 -1.45
CA LEU A 96 -2.47 10.69 -2.37
C LEU A 96 -3.13 11.89 -1.68
N VAL A 97 -3.80 11.66 -0.54
CA VAL A 97 -4.45 12.72 0.24
C VAL A 97 -3.44 13.78 0.68
N ARG A 98 -2.26 13.38 1.16
CA ARG A 98 -1.21 14.31 1.57
C ARG A 98 -0.60 15.07 0.39
N MET A 99 -0.42 14.40 -0.75
CA MET A 99 0.01 15.05 -2.00
C MET A 99 -0.98 16.14 -2.41
N GLU A 100 -2.28 15.84 -2.43
CA GLU A 100 -3.31 16.83 -2.78
C GLU A 100 -3.31 18.04 -1.84
N VAL A 101 -3.15 17.82 -0.52
CA VAL A 101 -3.06 18.92 0.45
C VAL A 101 -1.80 19.75 0.22
N ALA A 102 -0.65 19.12 -0.04
CA ALA A 102 0.59 19.81 -0.37
C ALA A 102 0.45 20.67 -1.64
N LEU A 103 -0.23 20.16 -2.68
CA LEU A 103 -0.50 20.88 -3.92
C LEU A 103 -1.40 22.09 -3.71
N ARG A 104 -2.45 21.97 -2.89
CA ARG A 104 -3.37 23.09 -2.55
C ARG A 104 -2.66 24.19 -1.78
N ASN A 105 -1.72 23.83 -0.91
CA ASN A 105 -0.95 24.78 -0.10
C ASN A 105 0.16 25.49 -0.91
N GLY A 106 0.38 25.14 -2.19
CA GLY A 106 1.24 25.87 -3.13
C GLY A 106 2.73 25.83 -2.80
N GLY A 107 3.19 24.84 -2.06
CA GLY A 107 4.61 24.71 -1.69
C GLY A 107 5.50 24.43 -2.89
N SER A 108 6.71 25.00 -2.92
CA SER A 108 7.72 24.74 -3.97
C SER A 108 8.12 23.28 -4.11
N LEU A 109 7.89 22.46 -3.08
CA LEU A 109 8.14 21.02 -3.05
C LEU A 109 6.99 20.18 -3.62
N ALA A 110 5.83 20.80 -3.91
CA ALA A 110 4.66 20.08 -4.42
C ALA A 110 4.93 19.39 -5.78
N GLY A 111 5.73 20.02 -6.65
CA GLY A 111 6.17 19.43 -7.90
C GLY A 111 7.03 18.18 -7.71
N ASN A 112 7.91 18.19 -6.73
CA ASN A 112 8.81 17.06 -6.45
C ASN A 112 8.02 15.84 -5.94
N ILE A 113 6.97 16.04 -5.12
CA ILE A 113 6.19 14.91 -4.61
C ILE A 113 5.39 14.21 -5.71
N THR A 114 4.86 14.95 -6.70
CA THR A 114 4.17 14.33 -7.84
C THR A 114 5.12 13.49 -8.69
N GLU A 115 6.37 13.92 -8.86
CA GLU A 115 7.41 13.16 -9.53
C GLU A 115 7.75 11.86 -8.78
N LEU A 116 8.02 11.97 -7.48
CA LEU A 116 8.31 10.82 -6.63
C LEU A 116 7.18 9.79 -6.63
N VAL A 117 5.92 10.25 -6.57
CA VAL A 117 4.75 9.36 -6.65
C VAL A 117 4.70 8.67 -8.00
N ALA A 118 4.82 9.39 -9.11
CA ALA A 118 4.77 8.80 -10.45
C ALA A 118 5.89 7.77 -10.68
N GLU A 119 7.13 8.10 -10.30
CA GLU A 119 8.27 7.17 -10.39
C GLU A 119 8.06 5.90 -9.56
N ALA A 120 7.60 6.07 -8.32
CA ALA A 120 7.36 4.93 -7.45
C ALA A 120 6.26 4.03 -8.02
N MET A 121 5.16 4.62 -8.53
CA MET A 121 4.04 3.86 -9.08
C MET A 121 4.41 3.07 -10.34
N ALA A 122 5.20 3.64 -11.24
CA ALA A 122 5.68 2.91 -12.40
C ALA A 122 6.51 1.66 -12.00
N LYS A 123 7.32 1.78 -10.95
CA LYS A 123 8.09 0.65 -10.38
C LYS A 123 7.19 -0.34 -9.65
N HIS A 124 6.26 0.15 -8.81
CA HIS A 124 5.35 -0.70 -8.06
C HIS A 124 4.47 -1.55 -8.97
N LEU A 125 3.91 -0.97 -10.04
CA LEU A 125 3.08 -1.70 -10.99
C LEU A 125 3.85 -2.85 -11.66
N SER A 126 5.12 -2.66 -11.98
CA SER A 126 5.96 -3.72 -12.54
C SER A 126 6.14 -4.89 -11.57
N VAL A 127 6.31 -4.59 -10.28
CA VAL A 127 6.45 -5.62 -9.24
C VAL A 127 5.12 -6.30 -8.96
N LEU A 128 4.04 -5.52 -8.80
CA LEU A 128 2.70 -6.04 -8.53
C LEU A 128 2.19 -6.95 -9.66
N ASP A 129 2.49 -6.61 -10.92
CA ASP A 129 2.20 -7.47 -12.07
C ASP A 129 2.91 -8.84 -11.96
N GLY A 130 4.19 -8.84 -11.57
CA GLY A 130 4.94 -10.08 -11.35
C GLY A 130 4.37 -10.92 -10.20
N VAL A 131 4.09 -10.30 -9.05
CA VAL A 131 3.52 -10.97 -7.87
C VAL A 131 2.13 -11.53 -8.16
N TYR A 132 1.29 -10.81 -8.91
CA TYR A 132 -0.05 -11.25 -9.25
C TYR A 132 -0.07 -12.61 -9.96
N ASN A 133 0.92 -12.89 -10.81
CA ASN A 133 0.96 -14.15 -11.57
C ASN A 133 1.10 -15.41 -10.69
N VAL A 134 1.62 -15.25 -9.48
CA VAL A 134 1.79 -16.34 -8.50
C VAL A 134 0.84 -16.21 -7.31
N THR A 135 -0.02 -15.19 -7.31
CA THR A 135 -0.99 -14.93 -6.23
C THR A 135 -2.11 -15.98 -6.27
N PRO A 136 -2.44 -16.63 -5.14
CA PRO A 136 -3.61 -17.50 -5.03
C PRO A 136 -4.92 -16.73 -5.33
N ASP A 137 -5.93 -17.47 -5.83
CA ASP A 137 -7.21 -16.86 -6.24
C ASP A 137 -7.87 -16.06 -5.11
N GLU A 138 -7.75 -16.50 -3.87
CA GLU A 138 -8.30 -15.84 -2.69
C GLU A 138 -7.68 -14.45 -2.44
N ALA A 139 -6.42 -14.27 -2.81
CA ALA A 139 -5.70 -13.00 -2.63
C ALA A 139 -5.71 -12.11 -3.89
N LYS A 140 -6.09 -12.63 -5.05
CA LYS A 140 -6.18 -11.86 -6.30
C LYS A 140 -7.03 -10.59 -6.20
N PRO A 141 -8.21 -10.59 -5.54
CA PRO A 141 -9.00 -9.36 -5.39
C PRO A 141 -8.23 -8.24 -4.65
N ALA A 142 -7.46 -8.58 -3.61
CA ALA A 142 -6.64 -7.60 -2.89
C ALA A 142 -5.49 -7.09 -3.77
N MET A 143 -4.85 -7.97 -4.53
CA MET A 143 -3.79 -7.58 -5.47
C MET A 143 -4.31 -6.71 -6.61
N THR A 144 -5.50 -6.99 -7.13
CA THR A 144 -6.14 -6.16 -8.16
C THR A 144 -6.41 -4.76 -7.63
N ARG A 145 -6.97 -4.63 -6.40
CA ARG A 145 -7.14 -3.32 -5.76
C ARG A 145 -5.81 -2.58 -5.57
N ALA A 146 -4.74 -3.29 -5.22
CA ALA A 146 -3.42 -2.67 -5.09
C ALA A 146 -2.89 -2.13 -6.43
N MET A 147 -3.08 -2.87 -7.52
CA MET A 147 -2.70 -2.43 -8.87
C MET A 147 -3.56 -1.25 -9.34
N GLU A 148 -4.88 -1.29 -9.13
CA GLU A 148 -5.79 -0.19 -9.43
C GLU A 148 -5.41 1.08 -8.67
N GLN A 149 -5.13 0.96 -7.38
CA GLN A 149 -4.68 2.08 -6.57
C GLN A 149 -3.35 2.67 -7.08
N ALA A 150 -2.39 1.83 -7.45
CA ALA A 150 -1.12 2.27 -8.00
C ALA A 150 -1.30 3.00 -9.34
N LEU A 151 -2.14 2.46 -10.23
CA LEU A 151 -2.42 3.06 -11.53
C LEU A 151 -3.13 4.42 -11.37
N THR A 152 -4.13 4.49 -10.49
CA THR A 152 -4.84 5.74 -10.16
C THR A 152 -3.89 6.80 -9.61
N CYS A 153 -3.01 6.43 -8.67
CA CYS A 153 -2.03 7.36 -8.11
C CYS A 153 -1.03 7.85 -9.17
N TYR A 154 -0.58 6.97 -10.07
CA TYR A 154 0.27 7.35 -11.20
C TYR A 154 -0.42 8.38 -12.10
N GLN A 155 -1.63 8.08 -12.55
CA GLN A 155 -2.41 8.97 -13.43
C GLN A 155 -2.68 10.32 -12.77
N THR A 156 -3.07 10.33 -11.49
CA THR A 156 -3.29 11.56 -10.73
C THR A 156 -2.02 12.39 -10.63
N ALA A 157 -0.88 11.76 -10.34
CA ALA A 157 0.39 12.48 -10.26
C ALA A 157 0.80 13.12 -11.60
N ILE A 158 0.59 12.43 -12.73
CA ILE A 158 0.85 12.96 -14.07
C ILE A 158 -0.09 14.14 -14.39
N GLN A 159 -1.40 13.99 -14.15
CA GLN A 159 -2.39 15.04 -14.38
C GLN A 159 -2.10 16.30 -13.57
N GLU A 160 -1.72 16.15 -12.29
CA GLU A 160 -1.36 17.29 -11.45
C GLU A 160 -0.09 18.00 -11.93
N ARG A 161 0.89 17.27 -12.45
CA ARG A 161 2.08 17.87 -13.06
C ARG A 161 1.73 18.68 -14.31
N GLU A 162 0.88 18.15 -15.18
CA GLU A 162 0.41 18.85 -16.37
C GLU A 162 -0.37 20.12 -16.00
N ARG A 163 -1.26 20.02 -15.00
CA ARG A 163 -2.04 21.15 -14.48
C ARG A 163 -1.16 22.28 -13.93
N LEU A 164 -0.03 21.91 -13.33
CA LEU A 164 0.97 22.85 -12.79
C LEU A 164 1.95 23.39 -13.85
N GLY A 165 1.83 22.93 -15.11
CA GLY A 165 2.78 23.29 -16.17
C GLY A 165 4.19 22.71 -15.97
N LEU A 166 4.33 21.65 -15.16
CA LEU A 166 5.59 20.97 -14.90
C LEU A 166 5.89 19.96 -16.01
N GLN A 167 7.19 19.75 -16.29
CA GLN A 167 7.56 18.77 -17.29
C GLN A 167 7.22 17.34 -16.85
N VAL A 168 6.62 16.58 -17.76
CA VAL A 168 6.33 15.13 -17.59
C VAL A 168 7.44 14.30 -18.25
N SER A 169 8.22 14.90 -19.16
CA SER A 169 9.36 14.26 -19.80
C SER A 169 10.44 13.91 -18.78
N GLY A 170 10.84 12.63 -18.75
CA GLY A 170 11.83 12.12 -17.79
C GLY A 170 11.22 11.30 -16.65
N ILE A 171 9.91 11.37 -16.43
CA ILE A 171 9.22 10.44 -15.51
C ILE A 171 9.15 9.06 -16.17
N PRO A 172 9.51 7.98 -15.45
CA PRO A 172 9.38 6.64 -15.98
C PRO A 172 7.93 6.33 -16.38
N THR A 173 7.72 5.92 -17.62
CA THR A 173 6.41 5.46 -18.08
C THR A 173 6.19 4.01 -17.64
N ILE A 174 4.94 3.67 -17.35
CA ILE A 174 4.56 2.27 -17.15
C ILE A 174 4.76 1.54 -18.48
N PRO A 175 5.52 0.41 -18.52
CA PRO A 175 5.66 -0.36 -19.76
C PRO A 175 4.29 -0.76 -20.32
N ALA A 176 4.06 -0.51 -21.62
CA ALA A 176 2.74 -0.70 -22.24
C ALA A 176 2.13 -2.08 -21.98
N GLY A 177 2.93 -3.14 -22.07
CA GLY A 177 2.43 -4.50 -21.79
C GLY A 177 2.08 -4.76 -20.33
N ILE A 178 2.64 -4.00 -19.37
CA ILE A 178 2.25 -4.07 -17.95
C ILE A 178 0.95 -3.30 -17.76
N GLN A 179 0.85 -2.11 -18.31
CA GLN A 179 -0.35 -1.30 -18.20
C GLN A 179 -1.57 -2.05 -18.76
N GLU A 180 -1.48 -2.63 -19.95
CA GLU A 180 -2.55 -3.41 -20.57
C GLU A 180 -3.00 -4.59 -19.68
N ARG A 181 -2.05 -5.38 -19.14
CA ARG A 181 -2.41 -6.49 -18.24
C ARG A 181 -3.06 -6.03 -16.95
N VAL A 182 -2.58 -4.93 -16.36
CA VAL A 182 -3.17 -4.35 -15.14
C VAL A 182 -4.60 -3.88 -15.42
N GLU A 183 -4.83 -3.14 -16.49
CA GLU A 183 -6.17 -2.67 -16.89
C GLU A 183 -7.11 -3.84 -17.16
N GLN A 184 -6.66 -4.89 -17.85
CA GLN A 184 -7.45 -6.09 -18.10
C GLN A 184 -7.87 -6.76 -16.77
N ARG A 185 -6.95 -6.95 -15.82
CA ARG A 185 -7.26 -7.57 -14.52
C ARG A 185 -8.24 -6.74 -13.69
N ILE A 186 -8.14 -5.42 -13.74
CA ILE A 186 -9.09 -4.51 -13.09
C ILE A 186 -10.49 -4.68 -13.70
N GLN A 187 -10.60 -4.75 -15.03
CA GLN A 187 -11.87 -4.95 -15.71
C GLN A 187 -12.50 -6.32 -15.43
N GLU A 188 -11.70 -7.39 -15.44
CA GLU A 188 -12.14 -8.74 -15.09
C GLU A 188 -12.70 -8.81 -13.67
N HIS A 189 -12.02 -8.14 -12.72
CA HIS A 189 -12.49 -8.09 -11.34
C HIS A 189 -13.77 -7.28 -11.16
N ALA A 190 -13.90 -6.15 -11.86
CA ALA A 190 -15.11 -5.34 -11.85
C ALA A 190 -16.32 -6.08 -12.44
N GLY A 191 -16.11 -6.86 -13.52
CA GLY A 191 -17.15 -7.67 -14.15
C GLY A 191 -17.66 -8.83 -13.28
N ALA A 192 -16.76 -9.46 -12.52
CA ALA A 192 -17.11 -10.56 -11.62
C ALA A 192 -18.01 -10.13 -10.45
N GLY A 193 -17.90 -8.86 -10.00
CA GLY A 193 -18.72 -8.30 -8.93
C GLY A 193 -20.19 -8.05 -9.32
N GLN A 194 -20.48 -7.90 -10.61
CA GLN A 194 -21.84 -7.60 -11.09
C GLN A 194 -22.70 -8.84 -11.37
N SER A 195 -22.10 -10.00 -11.60
CA SER A 195 -22.82 -11.24 -11.90
C SER A 195 -23.41 -11.96 -10.68
N GLY A 196 -23.10 -11.54 -9.46
CA GLY A 196 -23.54 -12.17 -8.21
C GLY A 196 -24.87 -11.65 -7.62
N SER A 197 -25.48 -10.58 -8.13
CA SER A 197 -26.65 -9.93 -7.51
C SER A 197 -28.02 -10.22 -8.15
N GLY A 198 -28.13 -11.23 -9.00
CA GLY A 198 -29.33 -11.47 -9.80
C GLY A 198 -29.91 -12.86 -9.72
N GLN A 199 -30.28 -13.41 -8.52
CA GLN A 199 -31.27 -14.50 -8.40
C GLN A 199 -31.84 -14.59 -6.98
N GLY A 200 -32.72 -13.64 -6.64
CA GLY A 200 -33.69 -13.80 -5.57
C GLY A 200 -35.03 -14.24 -6.20
N GLY A 201 -35.26 -15.53 -6.29
CA GLY A 201 -36.47 -16.09 -6.83
C GLY A 201 -37.70 -15.68 -6.01
N SER A 202 -38.69 -15.10 -6.69
CA SER A 202 -40.05 -14.90 -6.20
C SER A 202 -40.79 -16.23 -6.22
N GLU A 203 -40.88 -16.93 -5.07
CA GLU A 203 -41.88 -17.95 -4.87
C GLU A 203 -43.24 -17.30 -4.53
N GLN A 204 -44.13 -17.29 -5.49
CA GLN A 204 -45.54 -17.02 -5.29
C GLN A 204 -46.18 -18.25 -4.62
N GLY A 205 -46.50 -18.13 -3.33
CA GLY A 205 -47.40 -19.02 -2.66
C GLY A 205 -48.85 -18.73 -3.10
N GLY A 206 -49.47 -19.64 -3.86
CA GLY A 206 -50.88 -19.59 -4.20
C GLY A 206 -51.78 -19.96 -2.99
N PRO A 207 -53.05 -19.47 -2.93
CA PRO A 207 -53.95 -19.77 -1.84
C PRO A 207 -54.63 -21.12 -2.09
N GLY A 208 -54.49 -22.04 -1.14
CA GLY A 208 -55.29 -23.26 -1.07
C GLY A 208 -56.58 -23.01 -0.27
N GLN A 209 -57.66 -23.50 -0.78
CA GLN A 209 -59.02 -23.52 -0.23
C GLN A 209 -59.07 -24.32 1.11
#